data_900a106c00a30be5ca523bff7e5d23b7
#
_entry.id   900a106c00a30be5ca523bff7e5d23b7
#
_cell.length_a   1.000
_cell.length_b   1.000
_cell.length_c   1.000
_cell.angle_alpha   90.00
_cell.angle_beta   90.00
_cell.angle_gamma   90.00
#
_symmetry.space_group_name_H-M   'P 1'
#
loop_
_entity.id
_entity.type
_entity.pdbx_description
1 polymer ?
#
loop_
_entity_poly.entity_id
_entity_poly.type
_entity_poly.pdbx_seq_one_letter_code
_entity_poly.pdbx_strand_id
1 'polypeptide(L)'
;KGYYKVKIKNTFSQLLNKKDFSLIFNIEAGDKYYFNDFKLLIPDNYDKSKFVKIQKVFKNLKETPYSIKKIEKILDEIDKIAFYENYEFIDADVTENIIDVNKLNLTFHVKESEKFYVERVNIFGNNITQEQVIRNELIIDEGDPFNILLQNKTINNLKSKRIFADVSYKVTDGTDINRKIINISVEEK
;
A
#
# COMPACT_ATOMS: atom_id res chain seq x y z
N LYS A 1 19.50 -4.63 -1.14
CA LYS A 1 19.25 -4.10 0.21
C LYS A 1 20.38 -3.17 0.61
N GLY A 2 20.05 -2.09 1.31
CA GLY A 2 21.02 -1.11 1.79
C GLY A 2 21.22 0.10 0.90
N TYR A 3 20.96 0.01 -0.35
CA TYR A 3 21.20 1.11 -1.28
C TYR A 3 20.03 2.10 -1.30
N TYR A 4 20.28 3.31 -0.80
CA TYR A 4 19.26 4.36 -0.68
C TYR A 4 19.27 5.31 -1.88
N LYS A 5 20.45 5.66 -2.38
CA LYS A 5 20.66 6.62 -3.48
C LYS A 5 20.96 5.93 -4.82
N VAL A 6 20.15 4.95 -5.19
CA VAL A 6 20.32 4.24 -6.47
C VAL A 6 19.89 5.14 -7.63
N LYS A 7 20.74 5.25 -8.65
CA LYS A 7 20.42 5.98 -9.88
C LYS A 7 20.62 5.08 -11.09
N ILE A 8 19.65 5.08 -11.99
CA ILE A 8 19.83 4.48 -13.32
C ILE A 8 20.44 5.56 -14.21
N LYS A 9 21.70 5.36 -14.63
CA LYS A 9 22.42 6.32 -15.49
C LYS A 9 21.90 6.30 -16.91
N ASN A 10 21.73 5.11 -17.45
CA ASN A 10 21.14 4.91 -18.78
C ASN A 10 20.57 3.49 -18.91
N THR A 11 19.67 3.35 -19.85
CA THR A 11 19.08 2.08 -20.25
C THR A 11 19.15 2.00 -21.77
N PHE A 12 19.60 0.89 -22.30
CA PHE A 12 19.56 0.65 -23.73
C PHE A 12 19.19 -0.80 -24.02
N SER A 13 18.59 -1.01 -25.18
CA SER A 13 18.23 -2.32 -25.68
C SER A 13 19.13 -2.68 -26.87
N GLN A 14 19.55 -3.92 -26.92
CA GLN A 14 20.30 -4.50 -28.03
C GLN A 14 19.56 -5.72 -28.58
N LEU A 15 19.31 -5.73 -29.87
CA LEU A 15 18.75 -6.88 -30.55
C LEU A 15 19.83 -7.98 -30.67
N LEU A 16 19.59 -9.13 -30.07
CA LEU A 16 20.51 -10.27 -30.11
C LEU A 16 20.30 -11.11 -31.37
N ASN A 17 19.04 -11.31 -31.78
CA ASN A 17 18.64 -12.00 -32.99
C ASN A 17 17.22 -11.54 -33.40
N LYS A 18 16.61 -12.18 -34.41
CA LYS A 18 15.29 -11.77 -34.93
C LYS A 18 14.12 -11.84 -33.92
N LYS A 19 14.32 -12.52 -32.77
CA LYS A 19 13.25 -12.74 -31.77
C LYS A 19 13.62 -12.28 -30.37
N ASP A 20 14.93 -12.17 -30.06
CA ASP A 20 15.42 -11.90 -28.73
C ASP A 20 16.14 -10.55 -28.67
N PHE A 21 15.91 -9.81 -27.59
CA PHE A 21 16.64 -8.59 -27.29
C PHE A 21 17.15 -8.61 -25.85
N SER A 22 18.26 -7.93 -25.61
CA SER A 22 18.82 -7.70 -24.29
C SER A 22 18.48 -6.29 -23.85
N LEU A 23 18.00 -6.14 -22.61
CA LEU A 23 17.79 -4.86 -21.96
C LEU A 23 18.88 -4.66 -20.91
N ILE A 24 19.68 -3.61 -21.07
CA ILE A 24 20.84 -3.34 -20.23
C ILE A 24 20.58 -2.06 -19.42
N PHE A 25 20.72 -2.18 -18.11
CA PHE A 25 20.60 -1.06 -17.18
C PHE A 25 21.96 -0.77 -16.56
N ASN A 26 22.47 0.44 -16.76
CA ASN A 26 23.64 0.93 -16.05
C ASN A 26 23.21 1.60 -14.76
N ILE A 27 23.53 0.97 -13.63
CA ILE A 27 23.07 1.38 -12.31
C ILE A 27 24.25 1.89 -11.48
N GLU A 28 24.12 3.07 -10.93
CA GLU A 28 24.99 3.59 -9.86
C GLU A 28 24.31 3.36 -8.52
N ALA A 29 24.79 2.36 -7.79
CA ALA A 29 24.16 1.93 -6.56
C ALA A 29 24.44 2.88 -5.39
N GLY A 30 25.56 3.59 -5.40
CA GLY A 30 26.03 4.42 -4.28
C GLY A 30 26.42 3.60 -3.05
N ASP A 31 26.48 4.26 -1.91
CA ASP A 31 26.84 3.65 -0.64
C ASP A 31 25.67 2.92 0.01
N LYS A 32 25.98 1.96 0.89
CA LYS A 32 24.97 1.27 1.70
C LYS A 32 24.61 2.12 2.90
N TYR A 33 23.32 2.30 3.11
CA TYR A 33 22.74 2.99 4.25
C TYR A 33 22.15 2.01 5.27
N TYR A 34 22.13 2.43 6.53
CA TYR A 34 21.62 1.65 7.66
C TYR A 34 20.59 2.48 8.44
N PHE A 35 19.60 1.83 8.97
CA PHE A 35 18.67 2.46 9.89
C PHE A 35 19.37 2.78 11.21
N ASN A 36 19.27 4.02 11.65
CA ASN A 36 19.84 4.44 12.92
C ASN A 36 18.78 4.53 14.00
N ASP A 37 17.78 5.37 13.82
CA ASP A 37 16.72 5.55 14.81
C ASP A 37 15.36 5.68 14.16
N PHE A 38 14.31 5.36 14.93
CA PHE A 38 12.93 5.39 14.52
C PHE A 38 12.09 6.18 15.50
N LYS A 39 11.22 7.05 14.98
CA LYS A 39 10.22 7.77 15.76
C LYS A 39 8.84 7.46 15.21
N LEU A 40 7.84 7.39 16.08
CA LEU A 40 6.43 7.30 15.74
C LEU A 40 5.70 8.45 16.40
N LEU A 41 5.17 9.34 15.59
CA LEU A 41 4.37 10.48 16.03
C LEU A 41 2.90 10.14 15.84
N ILE A 42 2.18 10.14 16.93
CA ILE A 42 0.75 9.80 16.98
C ILE A 42 0.04 10.99 17.63
N PRO A 43 -1.02 11.53 17.00
CA PRO A 43 -1.84 12.58 17.61
C PRO A 43 -2.43 12.15 18.97
N ASP A 44 -2.70 13.10 19.84
CA ASP A 44 -3.12 12.81 21.22
C ASP A 44 -4.54 12.23 21.34
N ASN A 45 -5.35 12.38 20.30
CA ASN A 45 -6.68 11.78 20.20
C ASN A 45 -6.68 10.26 19.93
N TYR A 46 -5.52 9.64 19.70
CA TYR A 46 -5.39 8.20 19.50
C TYR A 46 -4.67 7.53 20.67
N ASP A 47 -5.08 6.30 20.99
CA ASP A 47 -4.47 5.51 22.07
C ASP A 47 -3.07 5.00 21.65
N LYS A 48 -2.03 5.65 22.16
CA LYS A 48 -0.63 5.32 21.87
C LYS A 48 -0.28 3.89 22.29
N SER A 49 -0.99 3.30 23.26
CA SER A 49 -0.72 1.94 23.74
C SER A 49 -0.94 0.87 22.66
N LYS A 50 -1.83 1.12 21.71
CA LYS A 50 -2.14 0.23 20.59
C LYS A 50 -0.97 0.05 19.64
N PHE A 51 -0.10 1.03 19.57
CA PHE A 51 1.07 1.05 18.67
C PHE A 51 2.36 0.48 19.31
N VAL A 52 2.30 -0.11 20.51
CA VAL A 52 3.47 -0.69 21.18
C VAL A 52 4.16 -1.77 20.34
N LYS A 53 3.41 -2.52 19.52
CA LYS A 53 3.99 -3.52 18.60
C LYS A 53 4.96 -2.88 17.60
N ILE A 54 4.66 -1.68 17.10
CA ILE A 54 5.52 -0.96 16.16
C ILE A 54 6.86 -0.60 16.82
N GLN A 55 6.85 -0.20 18.07
CA GLN A 55 8.09 0.11 18.81
C GLN A 55 9.00 -1.12 18.95
N LYS A 56 8.44 -2.34 19.09
CA LYS A 56 9.22 -3.59 19.08
C LYS A 56 9.85 -3.84 17.71
N VAL A 57 9.13 -3.56 16.63
CA VAL A 57 9.65 -3.66 15.27
C VAL A 57 10.82 -2.69 15.07
N PHE A 58 10.70 -1.45 15.54
CA PHE A 58 11.78 -0.45 15.46
C PHE A 58 13.08 -0.95 16.11
N LYS A 59 12.99 -1.51 17.32
CA LYS A 59 14.16 -2.06 18.02
C LYS A 59 14.89 -3.13 17.20
N ASN A 60 14.12 -4.00 16.52
CA ASN A 60 14.68 -5.10 15.72
C ASN A 60 15.28 -4.62 14.39
N LEU A 61 14.90 -3.44 13.92
CA LEU A 61 15.36 -2.90 12.65
C LEU A 61 16.55 -1.96 12.79
N LYS A 62 16.82 -1.47 13.98
CA LYS A 62 17.96 -0.58 14.26
C LYS A 62 19.27 -1.26 13.81
N GLU A 63 20.15 -0.47 13.17
CA GLU A 63 21.43 -0.89 12.60
C GLU A 63 21.35 -1.94 11.46
N THR A 64 20.14 -2.28 10.99
CA THR A 64 19.99 -3.14 9.82
C THR A 64 20.08 -2.34 8.52
N PRO A 65 20.50 -2.98 7.40
CA PRO A 65 20.54 -2.30 6.11
C PRO A 65 19.19 -1.76 5.69
N TYR A 66 19.19 -0.56 5.09
CA TYR A 66 18.03 0.09 4.52
C TYR A 66 17.23 -0.85 3.60
N SER A 67 15.93 -0.78 3.68
CA SER A 67 15.03 -1.54 2.84
C SER A 67 13.65 -0.91 2.81
N ILE A 68 13.24 -0.44 1.64
CA ILE A 68 11.90 0.12 1.43
C ILE A 68 10.80 -0.88 1.81
N LYS A 69 10.99 -2.17 1.52
CA LYS A 69 10.03 -3.22 1.92
C LYS A 69 9.83 -3.34 3.43
N LYS A 70 10.82 -2.95 4.24
CA LYS A 70 10.66 -2.93 5.70
C LYS A 70 9.86 -1.71 6.14
N ILE A 71 10.04 -0.59 5.47
CA ILE A 71 9.28 0.65 5.70
C ILE A 71 7.81 0.42 5.33
N GLU A 72 7.54 -0.10 4.14
CA GLU A 72 6.20 -0.48 3.69
C GLU A 72 5.49 -1.40 4.70
N LYS A 73 6.18 -2.42 5.21
CA LYS A 73 5.61 -3.31 6.23
C LYS A 73 5.26 -2.61 7.54
N ILE A 74 5.99 -1.57 7.92
CA ILE A 74 5.64 -0.77 9.11
C ILE A 74 4.38 0.04 8.84
N LEU A 75 4.30 0.67 7.68
CA LEU A 75 3.10 1.40 7.26
C LEU A 75 1.88 0.47 7.21
N ASP A 76 2.00 -0.69 6.59
CA ASP A 76 0.95 -1.73 6.58
C ASP A 76 0.50 -2.14 8.00
N GLU A 77 1.43 -2.24 8.95
CA GLU A 77 1.08 -2.59 10.34
C GLU A 77 0.39 -1.42 11.06
N ILE A 78 0.74 -0.17 10.75
CA ILE A 78 0.03 1.01 11.26
C ILE A 78 -1.41 1.02 10.73
N ASP A 79 -1.59 0.78 9.43
CA ASP A 79 -2.91 0.72 8.80
C ASP A 79 -3.78 -0.40 9.39
N LYS A 80 -3.19 -1.58 9.66
CA LYS A 80 -3.89 -2.67 10.34
C LYS A 80 -4.34 -2.30 11.75
N ILE A 81 -3.48 -1.61 12.53
CA ILE A 81 -3.86 -1.14 13.85
C ILE A 81 -5.03 -0.17 13.74
N ALA A 82 -4.96 0.80 12.82
CA ALA A 82 -6.04 1.73 12.56
C ALA A 82 -7.35 1.01 12.24
N PHE A 83 -7.29 0.00 11.40
CA PHE A 83 -8.44 -0.84 11.03
C PHE A 83 -9.04 -1.58 12.23
N TYR A 84 -8.22 -2.27 13.04
CA TYR A 84 -8.70 -3.06 14.18
C TYR A 84 -9.24 -2.21 15.34
N GLU A 85 -8.73 -0.99 15.49
CA GLU A 85 -9.19 -0.05 16.52
C GLU A 85 -10.34 0.85 16.02
N ASN A 86 -10.85 0.59 14.80
CA ASN A 86 -11.90 1.40 14.15
C ASN A 86 -11.54 2.90 14.06
N TYR A 87 -10.26 3.18 13.85
CA TYR A 87 -9.82 4.54 13.54
C TYR A 87 -10.11 4.81 12.07
N GLU A 88 -11.24 5.42 11.81
CA GLU A 88 -11.59 5.87 10.47
C GLU A 88 -10.65 7.00 10.03
N PHE A 89 -10.33 7.02 8.73
CA PHE A 89 -9.60 8.14 8.13
C PHE A 89 -8.23 8.42 8.77
N ILE A 90 -7.47 7.39 9.06
CA ILE A 90 -6.05 7.48 9.39
C ILE A 90 -5.21 7.24 8.15
N ASP A 91 -4.15 8.01 8.03
CA ASP A 91 -3.06 7.83 7.07
C ASP A 91 -1.73 7.82 7.81
N ALA A 92 -0.75 7.15 7.25
CA ALA A 92 0.59 7.13 7.80
C ALA A 92 1.61 7.43 6.70
N ASP A 93 2.46 8.39 6.95
CA ASP A 93 3.60 8.68 6.10
C ASP A 93 4.93 8.52 6.84
N VAL A 94 6.02 8.51 6.11
CA VAL A 94 7.37 8.41 6.66
C VAL A 94 8.27 9.51 6.11
N THR A 95 8.98 10.16 7.01
CA THR A 95 10.06 11.09 6.68
C THR A 95 11.40 10.43 6.94
N GLU A 96 12.26 10.44 5.94
CA GLU A 96 13.60 9.86 5.98
C GLU A 96 14.65 10.98 6.06
N ASN A 97 15.46 10.98 7.10
CA ASN A 97 16.50 11.97 7.32
C ASN A 97 17.89 11.32 7.39
N ILE A 98 18.79 11.73 6.50
CA ILE A 98 20.20 11.35 6.56
C ILE A 98 20.85 12.18 7.67
N ILE A 99 21.48 11.51 8.66
CA ILE A 99 22.11 12.16 9.82
C ILE A 99 23.63 12.06 9.83
N ASP A 100 24.19 11.09 9.11
CA ASP A 100 25.63 10.81 9.05
C ASP A 100 25.93 10.10 7.72
N VAL A 101 27.24 9.80 7.51
CA VAL A 101 27.74 9.08 6.34
C VAL A 101 27.03 7.78 6.20
N ASN A 102 26.02 7.40 5.78
CA ASN A 102 25.31 6.11 5.63
C ASN A 102 24.32 5.77 6.75
N LYS A 103 23.83 6.73 7.51
CA LYS A 103 22.80 6.50 8.53
C LYS A 103 21.53 7.30 8.27
N LEU A 104 20.40 6.66 8.47
CA LEU A 104 19.06 7.23 8.28
C LEU A 104 18.24 7.15 9.57
N ASN A 105 17.65 8.27 9.96
CA ASN A 105 16.55 8.30 10.92
C ASN A 105 15.23 8.34 10.17
N LEU A 106 14.26 7.56 10.66
CA LEU A 106 12.93 7.53 10.12
C LEU A 106 11.92 8.05 11.14
N THR A 107 11.05 8.94 10.70
CA THR A 107 9.93 9.41 11.50
C THR A 107 8.63 9.04 10.79
N PHE A 108 7.86 8.17 11.42
CA PHE A 108 6.52 7.80 10.96
C PHE A 108 5.52 8.78 11.58
N HIS A 109 4.69 9.38 10.75
CA HIS A 109 3.67 10.32 11.14
C HIS A 109 2.31 9.64 10.93
N VAL A 110 1.61 9.39 12.03
CA VAL A 110 0.20 9.01 11.97
C VAL A 110 -0.60 10.30 11.98
N LYS A 111 -1.48 10.49 11.02
CA LYS A 111 -2.29 11.70 10.87
C LYS A 111 -3.72 11.34 10.48
N GLU A 112 -4.63 12.24 10.76
CA GLU A 112 -5.98 12.15 10.23
C GLU A 112 -5.93 12.37 8.71
N SER A 113 -6.52 11.45 7.94
CA SER A 113 -6.59 11.54 6.49
C SER A 113 -7.86 12.27 6.04
N GLU A 114 -7.91 12.64 4.78
CA GLU A 114 -9.13 13.12 4.16
C GLU A 114 -10.22 12.05 4.20
N LYS A 115 -11.46 12.48 4.50
CA LYS A 115 -12.62 11.59 4.60
C LYS A 115 -13.20 11.34 3.22
N PHE A 116 -12.98 10.17 2.69
CA PHE A 116 -13.61 9.74 1.45
C PHE A 116 -14.71 8.72 1.74
N TYR A 117 -15.83 8.84 1.01
CA TYR A 117 -16.94 7.91 1.08
C TYR A 117 -17.16 7.27 -0.30
N VAL A 118 -17.63 6.03 -0.31
CA VAL A 118 -17.97 5.34 -1.54
C VAL A 118 -19.25 5.93 -2.11
N GLU A 119 -19.17 6.48 -3.32
CA GLU A 119 -20.35 6.99 -4.03
C GLU A 119 -21.08 5.85 -4.73
N ARG A 120 -20.30 4.98 -5.40
CA ARG A 120 -20.83 3.88 -6.22
C ARG A 120 -19.83 2.75 -6.33
N VAL A 121 -20.36 1.53 -6.39
CA VAL A 121 -19.60 0.33 -6.73
C VAL A 121 -20.12 -0.19 -8.08
N ASN A 122 -19.31 -0.06 -9.12
CA ASN A 122 -19.59 -0.61 -10.45
C ASN A 122 -18.95 -1.99 -10.60
N ILE A 123 -19.67 -2.92 -11.19
CA ILE A 123 -19.22 -4.29 -11.44
C ILE A 123 -19.24 -4.54 -12.95
N PHE A 124 -18.15 -5.08 -13.48
CA PHE A 124 -17.96 -5.34 -14.91
C PHE A 124 -17.46 -6.76 -15.14
N GLY A 125 -17.84 -7.35 -16.28
CA GLY A 125 -17.35 -8.65 -16.75
C GLY A 125 -18.13 -9.85 -16.22
N ASN A 126 -19.18 -9.63 -15.42
CA ASN A 126 -20.08 -10.67 -14.90
C ASN A 126 -21.19 -11.00 -15.92
N ASN A 127 -20.83 -11.65 -17.02
CA ASN A 127 -21.78 -11.97 -18.09
C ASN A 127 -22.74 -13.13 -17.73
N ILE A 128 -22.27 -14.08 -16.92
CA ILE A 128 -22.99 -15.28 -16.47
C ILE A 128 -23.36 -15.15 -15.00
N THR A 129 -22.42 -14.68 -14.16
CA THR A 129 -22.61 -14.55 -12.71
C THR A 129 -23.54 -13.38 -12.40
N GLN A 130 -24.61 -13.65 -11.66
CA GLN A 130 -25.50 -12.59 -11.19
C GLN A 130 -24.72 -11.59 -10.32
N GLU A 131 -24.96 -10.32 -10.54
CA GLU A 131 -24.31 -9.22 -9.81
C GLU A 131 -24.44 -9.35 -8.29
N GLN A 132 -25.58 -9.83 -7.80
CA GLN A 132 -25.85 -10.06 -6.38
C GLN A 132 -24.84 -11.00 -5.73
N VAL A 133 -24.29 -11.97 -6.45
CA VAL A 133 -23.27 -12.90 -5.95
C VAL A 133 -21.97 -12.14 -5.63
N ILE A 134 -21.63 -11.15 -6.44
CA ILE A 134 -20.46 -10.30 -6.26
C ILE A 134 -20.73 -9.30 -5.12
N ARG A 135 -21.90 -8.64 -5.14
CA ARG A 135 -22.27 -7.68 -4.11
C ARG A 135 -22.31 -8.28 -2.70
N ASN A 136 -22.72 -9.53 -2.55
CA ASN A 136 -22.73 -10.20 -1.24
C ASN A 136 -21.33 -10.41 -0.62
N GLU A 137 -20.26 -10.25 -1.41
CA GLU A 137 -18.87 -10.35 -0.93
C GLU A 137 -18.24 -8.99 -0.65
N LEU A 138 -18.94 -7.91 -0.95
CA LEU A 138 -18.48 -6.56 -0.65
C LEU A 138 -18.44 -6.36 0.88
N ILE A 139 -17.35 -5.82 1.35
CA ILE A 139 -17.18 -5.43 2.76
C ILE A 139 -17.43 -3.94 2.92
N ILE A 140 -17.22 -3.18 1.85
CA ILE A 140 -17.56 -1.77 1.74
C ILE A 140 -18.64 -1.63 0.69
N ASP A 141 -19.71 -0.93 1.03
CA ASP A 141 -20.81 -0.65 0.10
C ASP A 141 -20.95 0.86 -0.15
N GLU A 142 -21.87 1.23 -0.99
CA GLU A 142 -22.20 2.61 -1.33
C GLU A 142 -22.65 3.39 -0.08
N GLY A 143 -22.01 4.54 0.15
CA GLY A 143 -22.23 5.37 1.35
C GLY A 143 -21.23 5.12 2.49
N ASP A 144 -20.53 4.00 2.49
CA ASP A 144 -19.54 3.67 3.54
C ASP A 144 -18.27 4.52 3.42
N PRO A 145 -17.52 4.69 4.53
CA PRO A 145 -16.17 5.23 4.49
C PRO A 145 -15.27 4.37 3.60
N PHE A 146 -14.58 5.02 2.65
CA PHE A 146 -13.63 4.31 1.80
C PHE A 146 -12.40 3.87 2.59
N ASN A 147 -12.09 2.59 2.55
CA ASN A 147 -10.91 2.00 3.19
C ASN A 147 -10.25 0.99 2.25
N ILE A 148 -8.97 1.24 1.92
CA ILE A 148 -8.20 0.41 0.98
C ILE A 148 -7.99 -1.04 1.50
N LEU A 149 -7.86 -1.24 2.81
CA LEU A 149 -7.68 -2.57 3.39
C LEU A 149 -8.95 -3.40 3.28
N LEU A 150 -10.11 -2.78 3.53
CA LEU A 150 -11.42 -3.42 3.36
C LEU A 150 -11.67 -3.75 1.88
N GLN A 151 -11.31 -2.84 0.98
CA GLN A 151 -11.41 -3.07 -0.46
C GLN A 151 -10.54 -4.25 -0.91
N ASN A 152 -9.29 -4.30 -0.46
CA ASN A 152 -8.40 -5.43 -0.76
C ASN A 152 -8.95 -6.74 -0.19
N LYS A 153 -9.58 -6.72 0.98
CA LYS A 153 -10.24 -7.89 1.56
C LYS A 153 -11.44 -8.34 0.72
N THR A 154 -12.26 -7.42 0.22
CA THR A 154 -13.31 -7.70 -0.77
C THR A 154 -12.76 -8.47 -1.98
N ILE A 155 -11.69 -7.96 -2.60
CA ILE A 155 -11.07 -8.61 -3.75
C ILE A 155 -10.55 -10.02 -3.41
N ASN A 156 -9.94 -10.19 -2.24
CA ASN A 156 -9.48 -11.50 -1.80
C ASN A 156 -10.64 -12.48 -1.57
N ASN A 157 -11.75 -12.01 -1.02
CA ASN A 157 -12.98 -12.82 -0.86
C ASN A 157 -13.49 -13.30 -2.23
N LEU A 158 -13.61 -12.39 -3.20
CA LEU A 158 -14.04 -12.73 -4.56
C LEU A 158 -13.09 -13.73 -5.22
N LYS A 159 -11.77 -13.53 -5.13
CA LYS A 159 -10.77 -14.49 -5.64
C LYS A 159 -10.88 -15.87 -4.97
N SER A 160 -11.20 -15.91 -3.69
CA SER A 160 -11.33 -17.16 -2.93
C SER A 160 -12.50 -18.03 -3.38
N LYS A 161 -13.52 -17.46 -4.00
CA LYS A 161 -14.67 -18.20 -4.56
C LYS A 161 -14.30 -19.10 -5.73
N ARG A 162 -13.17 -18.85 -6.39
CA ARG A 162 -12.63 -19.63 -7.52
C ARG A 162 -13.56 -19.74 -8.74
N ILE A 163 -14.60 -18.92 -8.82
CA ILE A 163 -15.51 -18.83 -9.98
C ILE A 163 -14.98 -17.88 -11.05
N PHE A 164 -14.08 -16.98 -10.67
CA PHE A 164 -13.43 -16.04 -11.57
C PHE A 164 -12.01 -16.49 -11.92
N ALA A 165 -11.58 -16.23 -13.16
CA ALA A 165 -10.21 -16.39 -13.62
C ALA A 165 -9.32 -15.27 -13.07
N ASP A 166 -9.83 -14.02 -13.13
CA ASP A 166 -9.21 -12.88 -12.46
C ASP A 166 -10.26 -11.96 -11.84
N VAL A 167 -9.82 -11.20 -10.82
CA VAL A 167 -10.58 -10.14 -10.17
C VAL A 167 -9.64 -8.97 -9.89
N SER A 168 -10.00 -7.81 -10.40
CA SER A 168 -9.24 -6.57 -10.20
C SER A 168 -10.19 -5.41 -9.83
N TYR A 169 -9.63 -4.30 -9.37
CA TYR A 169 -10.41 -3.10 -9.13
C TYR A 169 -9.63 -1.83 -9.47
N LYS A 170 -10.36 -0.77 -9.72
CA LYS A 170 -9.83 0.59 -9.89
C LYS A 170 -10.71 1.56 -9.11
N VAL A 171 -10.07 2.45 -8.36
CA VAL A 171 -10.75 3.56 -7.69
C VAL A 171 -10.59 4.82 -8.53
N THR A 172 -11.69 5.53 -8.73
CA THR A 172 -11.73 6.83 -9.42
C THR A 172 -12.42 7.85 -8.54
N ASP A 173 -12.20 9.13 -8.81
CA ASP A 173 -12.91 10.19 -8.13
C ASP A 173 -14.40 10.16 -8.50
N GLY A 174 -15.23 10.47 -7.51
CA GLY A 174 -16.67 10.58 -7.68
C GLY A 174 -17.10 11.95 -8.20
N THR A 175 -18.40 12.23 -8.10
CA THR A 175 -18.98 13.52 -8.52
C THR A 175 -18.61 14.66 -7.59
N ASP A 176 -18.37 14.37 -6.32
CA ASP A 176 -17.95 15.31 -5.29
C ASP A 176 -16.51 15.05 -4.84
N ILE A 177 -15.88 16.07 -4.27
CA ILE A 177 -14.46 16.07 -3.86
C ILE A 177 -14.14 14.94 -2.86
N ASN A 178 -15.10 14.57 -2.02
CA ASN A 178 -14.94 13.54 -0.98
C ASN A 178 -15.60 12.22 -1.33
N ARG A 179 -15.89 11.98 -2.61
CA ARG A 179 -16.51 10.77 -3.11
C ARG A 179 -15.56 9.95 -3.97
N LYS A 180 -15.64 8.64 -3.83
CA LYS A 180 -14.85 7.68 -4.64
C LYS A 180 -15.79 6.68 -5.28
N ILE A 181 -15.49 6.31 -6.52
CA ILE A 181 -16.18 5.25 -7.26
C ILE A 181 -15.25 4.05 -7.33
N ILE A 182 -15.74 2.89 -6.91
CA ILE A 182 -15.01 1.63 -6.99
C ILE A 182 -15.49 0.88 -8.23
N ASN A 183 -14.59 0.61 -9.14
CA ASN A 183 -14.86 -0.17 -10.35
C ASN A 183 -14.23 -1.56 -10.19
N ILE A 184 -15.03 -2.59 -9.98
CA ILE A 184 -14.61 -3.99 -9.86
C ILE A 184 -14.76 -4.66 -11.21
N SER A 185 -13.70 -5.28 -11.70
CA SER A 185 -13.71 -6.05 -12.94
C SER A 185 -13.44 -7.52 -12.65
N VAL A 186 -14.30 -8.39 -13.12
CA VAL A 186 -14.16 -9.84 -12.99
C VAL A 186 -14.00 -10.47 -14.37
N GLU A 187 -13.19 -11.51 -14.46
CA GLU A 187 -13.06 -12.38 -15.62
C GLU A 187 -13.59 -13.76 -15.23
N GLU A 188 -14.67 -14.20 -15.86
CA GLU A 188 -15.29 -15.48 -15.58
C GLU A 188 -14.48 -16.63 -16.21
N LYS A 189 -14.56 -17.82 -15.62
CA LYS A 189 -13.85 -19.03 -16.13
C LYS A 189 -14.59 -19.67 -17.28
#